data_014ae82167de9c7b9fb48dfff3562c8b
#
_entry.id   014ae82167de9c7b9fb48dfff3562c8b
#
_cell.length_a   1.000
_cell.length_b   1.000
_cell.length_c   1.000
_cell.angle_alpha   90.00
_cell.angle_beta   90.00
_cell.angle_gamma   90.00
#
_symmetry.space_group_name_H-M   'P 1'
#
loop_
_entity.id
_entity.type
_entity.pdbx_description
1 polymer ?
#
loop_
_entity_poly.entity_id
_entity_poly.type
_entity_poly.pdbx_seq_one_letter_code
_entity_poly.pdbx_strand_id
1 'polypeptide(L)'
;MRSVLTRATAAATAAIDRGVARIMQSQMAPRETPAASRDLRLELIEQATFYNDGTLGTPSRFFPAPDAPEVALTPIGEGPFGTHVVDLAYTTGYQPFHPAAREAYSSHRENQTAHVRWWTGGGGRPTIVLIHGLAGGNHWVTARTFVADYWLKHGYDVCSFQLPHHGARISAEHGKVRSSALFLSPNPLRMNEAFGHAIYDLRALAMFLRSRGSEHVGVMGMSLGGYTTALWASTAGVGEVGGVDFAVAMIPAVSFGHLMWSSNVDSPQRRRAVKDGVTQELLVDAFAVHSPLTREPRIARDRRFVIAGRGDRITGPEQAEILAQHWDREVMWFDGGHLAQIGRGDALRSVRRALDALGMANKKRA
;
A
#
# COMPACT_ATOMS: atom_id res chain seq x y z
N MET A 1 -25.85 19.97 -16.29
CA MET A 1 -25.58 20.27 -14.89
C MET A 1 -24.61 19.30 -14.21
N ARG A 2 -24.81 17.98 -14.21
CA ARG A 2 -23.86 17.01 -13.60
C ARG A 2 -22.42 17.19 -14.07
N SER A 3 -22.15 17.33 -15.37
CA SER A 3 -20.78 17.45 -15.92
C SER A 3 -20.04 18.72 -15.47
N VAL A 4 -20.76 19.83 -15.24
CA VAL A 4 -20.17 21.08 -14.76
C VAL A 4 -19.81 20.97 -13.28
N LEU A 5 -20.68 20.36 -12.48
CA LEU A 5 -20.45 20.13 -11.06
C LEU A 5 -19.26 19.18 -10.84
N THR A 6 -19.17 18.09 -11.59
CA THR A 6 -18.05 17.16 -11.59
C THR A 6 -16.72 17.86 -11.90
N ARG A 7 -16.70 18.71 -12.96
CA ARG A 7 -15.48 19.47 -13.31
C ARG A 7 -15.08 20.46 -12.24
N ALA A 8 -16.03 21.16 -11.65
CA ALA A 8 -15.77 22.12 -10.57
C ALA A 8 -15.23 21.42 -9.32
N THR A 9 -15.81 20.29 -8.92
CA THR A 9 -15.35 19.47 -7.79
C THR A 9 -13.92 18.95 -8.03
N ALA A 10 -13.65 18.40 -9.20
CA ALA A 10 -12.33 17.92 -9.55
C ALA A 10 -11.27 19.04 -9.57
N ALA A 11 -11.62 20.22 -10.07
CA ALA A 11 -10.73 21.38 -10.08
C ALA A 11 -10.41 21.89 -8.67
N ALA A 12 -11.43 21.99 -7.80
CA ALA A 12 -11.26 22.43 -6.41
C ALA A 12 -10.39 21.47 -5.61
N THR A 13 -10.68 20.17 -5.70
CA THR A 13 -9.89 19.13 -4.98
C THR A 13 -8.47 19.02 -5.54
N ALA A 14 -8.27 19.22 -6.84
CA ALA A 14 -6.94 19.28 -7.45
C ALA A 14 -6.09 20.45 -6.93
N ALA A 15 -6.71 21.58 -6.57
CA ALA A 15 -6.00 22.71 -5.97
C ALA A 15 -5.50 22.37 -4.55
N ILE A 16 -6.31 21.68 -3.76
CA ILE A 16 -5.94 21.17 -2.42
C ILE A 16 -4.77 20.20 -2.55
N ASP A 17 -4.87 19.23 -3.42
CA ASP A 17 -3.83 18.20 -3.64
C ASP A 17 -2.49 18.85 -4.02
N ARG A 18 -2.48 19.82 -4.97
CA ARG A 18 -1.25 20.55 -5.34
C ARG A 18 -0.63 21.31 -4.17
N GLY A 19 -1.45 21.92 -3.32
CA GLY A 19 -0.97 22.63 -2.13
C GLY A 19 -0.26 21.69 -1.16
N VAL A 20 -0.89 20.56 -0.86
CA VAL A 20 -0.33 19.57 0.09
C VAL A 20 0.88 18.84 -0.54
N ALA A 21 0.85 18.50 -1.82
CA ALA A 21 1.99 17.89 -2.51
C ALA A 21 3.24 18.75 -2.38
N ARG A 22 3.14 20.08 -2.56
CA ARG A 22 4.26 21.00 -2.38
C ARG A 22 4.83 20.98 -0.97
N ILE A 23 3.96 20.97 0.05
CA ILE A 23 4.37 20.90 1.46
C ILE A 23 5.08 19.56 1.74
N MET A 24 4.49 18.45 1.32
CA MET A 24 5.11 17.12 1.49
C MET A 24 6.49 17.05 0.82
N GLN A 25 6.61 17.55 -0.40
CA GLN A 25 7.87 17.58 -1.13
C GLN A 25 8.94 18.39 -0.40
N SER A 26 8.57 19.55 0.18
CA SER A 26 9.51 20.38 0.95
C SER A 26 9.98 19.72 2.23
N GLN A 27 9.13 18.90 2.86
CA GLN A 27 9.46 18.16 4.10
C GLN A 27 10.26 16.88 3.84
N MET A 28 10.07 16.25 2.68
CA MET A 28 10.77 15.03 2.27
C MET A 28 12.09 15.32 1.54
N ALA A 29 12.35 16.58 1.17
CA ALA A 29 13.61 16.96 0.55
C ALA A 29 14.78 16.60 1.47
N PRO A 30 15.79 15.84 1.00
CA PRO A 30 16.96 15.54 1.79
C PRO A 30 17.62 16.88 2.22
N ARG A 31 17.81 17.07 3.51
CA ARG A 31 18.75 18.10 3.98
C ARG A 31 20.12 17.62 3.51
N GLU A 32 20.79 18.44 2.72
CA GLU A 32 22.12 18.15 2.21
C GLU A 32 23.02 17.69 3.37
N THR A 33 23.29 16.40 3.42
CA THR A 33 24.48 15.88 4.10
C THR A 33 25.57 15.87 3.05
N PRO A 34 26.73 16.49 3.31
CA PRO A 34 27.89 16.36 2.44
C PRO A 34 28.54 14.98 2.67
N ALA A 35 27.82 13.91 2.42
CA ALA A 35 28.41 12.59 2.32
C ALA A 35 28.76 12.39 0.86
N ALA A 36 29.99 11.88 0.63
CA ALA A 36 30.59 11.59 -0.63
C ALA A 36 29.54 11.22 -1.69
N SER A 37 29.48 11.97 -2.78
CA SER A 37 28.58 11.72 -3.88
C SER A 37 28.95 10.39 -4.51
N ARG A 38 28.39 9.29 -3.99
CA ARG A 38 28.29 8.07 -4.77
C ARG A 38 27.59 8.44 -6.07
N ASP A 39 28.10 7.94 -7.15
CA ASP A 39 27.44 8.08 -8.45
C ASP A 39 26.07 7.40 -8.36
N LEU A 40 25.02 8.21 -8.18
CA LEU A 40 23.63 7.74 -8.02
C LEU A 40 23.23 6.78 -9.17
N ARG A 41 23.75 7.06 -10.38
CA ARG A 41 23.49 6.19 -11.54
C ARG A 41 24.07 4.80 -11.35
N LEU A 42 25.31 4.70 -10.87
CA LEU A 42 25.94 3.41 -10.60
C LEU A 42 25.24 2.65 -9.48
N GLU A 43 24.85 3.34 -8.41
CA GLU A 43 24.07 2.74 -7.33
C GLU A 43 22.74 2.19 -7.83
N LEU A 44 22.00 2.92 -8.66
CA LEU A 44 20.75 2.45 -9.26
C LEU A 44 20.96 1.22 -10.16
N ILE A 45 22.04 1.20 -10.96
CA ILE A 45 22.39 0.06 -11.82
C ILE A 45 22.71 -1.17 -10.98
N GLU A 46 23.55 -1.03 -9.94
CA GLU A 46 23.91 -2.11 -9.04
C GLU A 46 22.68 -2.70 -8.36
N GLN A 47 21.79 -1.84 -7.85
CA GLN A 47 20.56 -2.28 -7.18
C GLN A 47 19.59 -2.94 -8.18
N ALA A 48 19.40 -2.38 -9.37
CA ALA A 48 18.57 -3.00 -10.40
C ALA A 48 19.09 -4.37 -10.77
N THR A 49 20.39 -4.50 -10.99
CA THR A 49 21.04 -5.78 -11.32
C THR A 49 20.85 -6.81 -10.22
N PHE A 50 21.15 -6.45 -8.97
CA PHE A 50 21.05 -7.36 -7.82
C PHE A 50 19.63 -7.85 -7.59
N TYR A 51 18.66 -6.93 -7.54
CA TYR A 51 17.28 -7.28 -7.21
C TYR A 51 16.56 -7.98 -8.35
N ASN A 52 16.92 -7.70 -9.61
CA ASN A 52 16.20 -8.27 -10.76
C ASN A 52 16.75 -9.63 -11.18
N ASP A 53 17.99 -9.96 -10.80
CA ASP A 53 18.61 -11.25 -11.14
C ASP A 53 17.86 -12.44 -10.56
N GLY A 54 17.14 -13.15 -11.42
CA GLY A 54 16.37 -14.34 -11.10
C GLY A 54 15.16 -14.11 -10.14
N THR A 55 14.86 -12.87 -9.73
CA THR A 55 13.71 -12.57 -8.85
C THR A 55 12.45 -12.22 -9.65
N LEU A 56 12.58 -11.56 -10.79
CA LEU A 56 11.43 -11.21 -11.63
C LEU A 56 10.75 -12.46 -12.18
N GLY A 57 11.53 -13.44 -12.62
CA GLY A 57 11.00 -14.73 -13.06
C GLY A 57 10.60 -15.69 -11.93
N THR A 58 11.09 -15.46 -10.71
CA THR A 58 10.79 -16.27 -9.52
C THR A 58 10.48 -15.38 -8.31
N PRO A 59 9.27 -14.80 -8.26
CA PRO A 59 8.91 -13.83 -7.22
C PRO A 59 9.10 -14.32 -5.78
N SER A 60 8.96 -15.60 -5.53
CA SER A 60 9.15 -16.21 -4.21
C SER A 60 10.57 -16.09 -3.64
N ARG A 61 11.57 -15.79 -4.48
CA ARG A 61 12.93 -15.49 -4.00
C ARG A 61 12.95 -14.18 -3.20
N PHE A 62 12.21 -13.16 -3.63
CA PHE A 62 12.15 -11.88 -2.95
C PHE A 62 10.95 -11.78 -1.98
N PHE A 63 9.86 -12.45 -2.29
CA PHE A 63 8.65 -12.52 -1.46
C PHE A 63 8.44 -13.95 -0.93
N PRO A 64 9.30 -14.44 -0.01
CA PRO A 64 9.14 -15.78 0.54
C PRO A 64 7.79 -15.92 1.27
N ALA A 65 7.29 -17.14 1.33
CA ALA A 65 6.14 -17.44 2.17
C ALA A 65 6.52 -17.24 3.65
N PRO A 66 5.72 -16.54 4.46
CA PRO A 66 5.98 -16.43 5.88
C PRO A 66 5.62 -17.73 6.60
N ASP A 67 6.22 -17.93 7.76
CA ASP A 67 5.73 -18.87 8.74
C ASP A 67 4.44 -18.35 9.41
N ALA A 68 3.66 -19.25 10.02
CA ALA A 68 2.47 -18.86 10.77
C ALA A 68 2.88 -18.00 11.99
N PRO A 69 2.35 -16.77 12.13
CA PRO A 69 2.78 -15.89 13.19
C PRO A 69 2.17 -16.31 14.55
N GLU A 70 2.95 -16.16 15.61
CA GLU A 70 2.43 -16.14 16.97
C GLU A 70 1.90 -14.72 17.25
N VAL A 71 0.59 -14.58 17.43
CA VAL A 71 -0.08 -13.28 17.54
C VAL A 71 -0.55 -13.04 18.97
N ALA A 72 -0.01 -12.00 19.59
CA ALA A 72 -0.54 -11.46 20.83
C ALA A 72 -1.83 -10.69 20.57
N LEU A 73 -2.85 -10.96 21.38
CA LEU A 73 -4.18 -10.37 21.29
C LEU A 73 -4.43 -9.49 22.51
N THR A 74 -4.71 -8.21 22.30
CA THR A 74 -5.05 -7.26 23.37
C THR A 74 -6.47 -6.72 23.13
N PRO A 75 -7.48 -7.13 23.93
CA PRO A 75 -8.81 -6.55 23.84
C PRO A 75 -8.79 -5.05 24.12
N ILE A 76 -9.44 -4.26 23.26
CA ILE A 76 -9.56 -2.80 23.39
C ILE A 76 -10.94 -2.39 23.88
N GLY A 77 -11.99 -3.10 23.45
CA GLY A 77 -13.38 -2.83 23.84
C GLY A 77 -14.39 -3.23 22.78
N GLU A 78 -15.58 -2.66 22.90
CA GLU A 78 -16.67 -2.88 21.96
C GLU A 78 -16.55 -1.95 20.75
N GLY A 79 -16.87 -2.49 19.58
CA GLY A 79 -16.97 -1.78 18.32
C GLY A 79 -18.41 -1.60 17.85
N PRO A 80 -18.63 -0.89 16.73
CA PRO A 80 -19.96 -0.72 16.15
C PRO A 80 -20.52 -2.06 15.63
N PHE A 81 -21.86 -2.17 15.57
CA PHE A 81 -22.59 -3.32 15.01
C PHE A 81 -22.29 -4.66 15.72
N GLY A 82 -22.03 -4.63 17.03
CA GLY A 82 -21.75 -5.83 17.83
C GLY A 82 -20.40 -6.48 17.53
N THR A 83 -19.44 -5.70 17.07
CA THR A 83 -18.06 -6.16 16.91
C THR A 83 -17.24 -5.90 18.17
N HIS A 84 -16.16 -6.66 18.35
CA HIS A 84 -15.13 -6.41 19.34
C HIS A 84 -13.91 -5.77 18.66
N VAL A 85 -13.21 -4.93 19.38
CA VAL A 85 -11.96 -4.29 18.91
C VAL A 85 -10.80 -4.95 19.63
N VAL A 86 -9.86 -5.50 18.84
CA VAL A 86 -8.69 -6.22 19.35
C VAL A 86 -7.44 -5.70 18.66
N ASP A 87 -6.41 -5.37 19.42
CA ASP A 87 -5.09 -5.11 18.87
C ASP A 87 -4.33 -6.42 18.74
N LEU A 88 -3.74 -6.60 17.58
CA LEU A 88 -2.89 -7.73 17.22
C LEU A 88 -1.46 -7.24 17.13
N ALA A 89 -0.54 -7.98 17.73
CA ALA A 89 0.90 -7.75 17.57
C ALA A 89 1.62 -9.07 17.35
N TYR A 90 2.54 -9.11 16.39
CA TYR A 90 3.38 -10.28 16.16
C TYR A 90 4.77 -9.85 15.70
N THR A 91 5.77 -10.64 16.11
CA THR A 91 7.14 -10.44 15.65
C THR A 91 7.23 -10.81 14.17
N THR A 92 7.84 -9.93 13.37
CA THR A 92 8.12 -10.25 11.96
C THR A 92 9.21 -11.29 11.86
N GLY A 93 9.04 -12.25 10.95
CA GLY A 93 10.11 -13.16 10.54
C GLY A 93 10.90 -12.67 9.33
N TYR A 94 10.60 -11.45 8.84
CA TYR A 94 11.22 -10.92 7.64
C TYR A 94 12.72 -10.72 7.82
N GLN A 95 13.49 -11.25 6.86
CA GLN A 95 14.92 -11.01 6.76
C GLN A 95 15.21 -10.26 5.45
N PRO A 96 15.91 -9.12 5.49
CA PRO A 96 16.26 -8.39 4.28
C PRO A 96 16.95 -9.28 3.25
N PHE A 97 16.44 -9.21 2.03
CA PHE A 97 16.96 -10.00 0.92
C PHE A 97 18.40 -9.59 0.57
N HIS A 98 18.64 -8.27 0.51
CA HIS A 98 19.97 -7.76 0.23
C HIS A 98 20.86 -7.80 1.48
N PRO A 99 22.03 -8.48 1.44
CA PRO A 99 22.91 -8.60 2.61
C PRO A 99 23.32 -7.26 3.24
N ALA A 100 23.61 -6.24 2.42
CA ALA A 100 23.99 -4.90 2.89
C ALA A 100 22.86 -4.15 3.63
N ALA A 101 21.62 -4.58 3.49
CA ALA A 101 20.50 -3.99 4.21
C ALA A 101 20.33 -4.55 5.63
N ARG A 102 20.85 -5.74 5.91
CA ARG A 102 20.50 -6.52 7.11
C ARG A 102 20.77 -5.79 8.40
N GLU A 103 21.98 -5.25 8.59
CA GLU A 103 22.36 -4.56 9.83
C GLU A 103 21.54 -3.27 10.02
N ALA A 104 21.56 -2.38 9.02
CA ALA A 104 20.86 -1.11 9.06
C ALA A 104 19.35 -1.28 9.21
N TYR A 105 18.76 -2.29 8.55
CA TYR A 105 17.34 -2.56 8.62
C TYR A 105 16.93 -3.14 9.98
N SER A 106 17.73 -4.05 10.53
CA SER A 106 17.49 -4.69 11.83
C SER A 106 17.68 -3.73 13.00
N SER A 107 18.42 -2.63 12.83
CA SER A 107 18.60 -1.60 13.88
C SER A 107 17.29 -0.86 14.20
N HIS A 108 16.33 -0.83 13.28
CA HIS A 108 14.99 -0.25 13.50
C HIS A 108 14.10 -1.24 14.28
N ARG A 109 14.30 -1.30 15.61
CA ARG A 109 13.64 -2.28 16.50
C ARG A 109 12.12 -2.20 16.43
N GLU A 110 11.55 -1.00 16.29
CA GLU A 110 10.11 -0.76 16.20
C GLU A 110 9.50 -1.46 14.98
N ASN A 111 10.29 -1.71 13.93
CA ASN A 111 9.82 -2.44 12.76
C ASN A 111 9.77 -3.96 12.94
N GLN A 112 10.40 -4.50 14.00
CA GLN A 112 10.41 -5.93 14.25
C GLN A 112 9.06 -6.46 14.77
N THR A 113 8.10 -5.56 15.05
CA THR A 113 6.75 -5.94 15.45
C THR A 113 5.73 -5.37 14.47
N ALA A 114 4.92 -6.23 13.89
CA ALA A 114 3.77 -5.81 13.10
C ALA A 114 2.59 -5.49 14.04
N HIS A 115 1.88 -4.40 13.76
CA HIS A 115 0.75 -3.92 14.55
C HIS A 115 -0.51 -3.82 13.67
N VAL A 116 -1.61 -4.37 14.18
CA VAL A 116 -2.90 -4.40 13.49
C VAL A 116 -4.00 -4.13 14.50
N ARG A 117 -5.03 -3.39 14.12
CA ARG A 117 -6.27 -3.31 14.87
C ARG A 117 -7.37 -4.03 14.11
N TRP A 118 -8.06 -4.94 14.78
CA TRP A 118 -9.09 -5.80 14.22
C TRP A 118 -10.44 -5.51 14.86
N TRP A 119 -11.39 -5.11 14.05
CA TRP A 119 -12.81 -5.05 14.39
C TRP A 119 -13.46 -6.35 13.92
N THR A 120 -13.88 -7.20 14.83
CA THR A 120 -14.38 -8.54 14.50
C THR A 120 -15.71 -8.82 15.16
N GLY A 121 -16.63 -9.40 14.41
CA GLY A 121 -17.87 -9.97 14.94
C GLY A 121 -17.77 -11.47 15.17
N GLY A 122 -16.60 -12.07 14.95
CA GLY A 122 -16.36 -13.51 15.07
C GLY A 122 -17.05 -14.34 13.98
N GLY A 123 -16.82 -15.64 14.01
CA GLY A 123 -17.67 -16.62 13.33
C GLY A 123 -17.65 -16.63 11.80
N GLY A 124 -16.47 -16.63 11.15
CA GLY A 124 -16.37 -16.92 9.71
C GLY A 124 -16.70 -15.74 8.80
N ARG A 125 -16.69 -14.49 9.32
CA ARG A 125 -16.90 -13.31 8.49
C ARG A 125 -15.74 -13.08 7.53
N PRO A 126 -16.01 -12.64 6.29
CA PRO A 126 -14.95 -12.17 5.41
C PRO A 126 -14.26 -10.95 6.04
N THR A 127 -12.93 -10.87 5.94
CA THR A 127 -12.15 -9.81 6.55
C THR A 127 -11.50 -8.94 5.48
N ILE A 128 -11.59 -7.61 5.63
CA ILE A 128 -10.93 -6.63 4.78
C ILE A 128 -9.72 -6.04 5.50
N VAL A 129 -8.53 -6.25 4.96
CA VAL A 129 -7.29 -5.63 5.45
C VAL A 129 -7.14 -4.24 4.82
N LEU A 130 -7.16 -3.20 5.64
CA LEU A 130 -7.01 -1.81 5.23
C LEU A 130 -5.54 -1.39 5.31
N ILE A 131 -5.00 -0.85 4.21
CA ILE A 131 -3.61 -0.36 4.12
C ILE A 131 -3.63 1.14 3.85
N HIS A 132 -3.11 1.90 4.81
CA HIS A 132 -3.06 3.36 4.76
C HIS A 132 -2.08 3.91 3.71
N GLY A 133 -2.18 5.21 3.40
CA GLY A 133 -1.20 5.95 2.60
C GLY A 133 0.02 6.39 3.39
N LEU A 134 0.96 7.07 2.70
CA LEU A 134 2.16 7.63 3.30
C LEU A 134 1.83 8.53 4.51
N ALA A 135 2.66 8.50 5.54
CA ALA A 135 2.47 9.18 6.82
C ALA A 135 1.19 8.80 7.60
N GLY A 136 0.48 7.73 7.18
CA GLY A 136 -0.65 7.14 7.88
C GLY A 136 -0.24 6.31 9.12
N GLY A 137 -1.02 5.28 9.43
CA GLY A 137 -0.75 4.32 10.50
C GLY A 137 -1.53 4.54 11.80
N ASN A 138 -2.34 5.59 11.90
CA ASN A 138 -3.31 5.68 13.00
C ASN A 138 -4.55 4.82 12.65
N HIS A 139 -4.85 3.83 13.47
CA HIS A 139 -5.91 2.86 13.21
C HIS A 139 -7.30 3.50 13.08
N TRP A 140 -7.64 4.46 13.95
CA TRP A 140 -8.94 5.14 13.90
C TRP A 140 -9.08 6.03 12.66
N VAL A 141 -8.00 6.74 12.30
CA VAL A 141 -7.99 7.54 11.07
C VAL A 141 -8.12 6.65 9.85
N THR A 142 -7.40 5.53 9.82
CA THR A 142 -7.49 4.53 8.74
C THR A 142 -8.90 3.98 8.63
N ALA A 143 -9.48 3.49 9.74
CA ALA A 143 -10.84 2.97 9.75
C ALA A 143 -11.86 4.00 9.21
N ARG A 144 -11.76 5.26 9.65
CA ARG A 144 -12.64 6.34 9.21
C ARG A 144 -12.44 6.68 7.73
N THR A 145 -11.18 6.70 7.28
CA THR A 145 -10.83 6.97 5.88
C THR A 145 -11.40 5.91 4.94
N PHE A 146 -11.39 4.66 5.34
CA PHE A 146 -11.93 3.54 4.55
C PHE A 146 -13.41 3.24 4.83
N VAL A 147 -14.09 4.12 5.61
CA VAL A 147 -15.49 3.95 6.03
C VAL A 147 -15.75 2.55 6.62
N ALA A 148 -14.89 2.13 7.58
CA ALA A 148 -14.95 0.81 8.18
C ALA A 148 -16.35 0.45 8.69
N ASP A 149 -17.08 1.41 9.28
CA ASP A 149 -18.47 1.22 9.75
C ASP A 149 -19.41 0.72 8.64
N TYR A 150 -19.18 1.16 7.40
CA TYR A 150 -19.95 0.67 6.26
C TYR A 150 -19.72 -0.82 6.03
N TRP A 151 -18.48 -1.28 6.07
CA TRP A 151 -18.13 -2.69 5.87
C TRP A 151 -18.59 -3.56 7.02
N LEU A 152 -18.39 -3.11 8.27
CA LEU A 152 -18.84 -3.79 9.49
C LEU A 152 -20.37 -3.97 9.50
N LYS A 153 -21.12 -2.91 9.11
CA LYS A 153 -22.59 -2.97 8.97
C LYS A 153 -23.04 -4.04 7.97
N HIS A 154 -22.22 -4.29 6.94
CA HIS A 154 -22.53 -5.28 5.89
C HIS A 154 -21.93 -6.67 6.18
N GLY A 155 -21.47 -6.91 7.41
CA GLY A 155 -21.06 -8.23 7.88
C GLY A 155 -19.62 -8.62 7.56
N TYR A 156 -18.80 -7.67 7.14
CA TYR A 156 -17.36 -7.87 7.05
C TYR A 156 -16.69 -7.60 8.39
N ASP A 157 -15.61 -8.29 8.67
CA ASP A 157 -14.63 -7.86 9.67
C ASP A 157 -13.61 -6.92 8.99
N VAL A 158 -12.97 -6.05 9.78
CA VAL A 158 -12.04 -5.06 9.26
C VAL A 158 -10.75 -5.07 10.07
N CYS A 159 -9.61 -5.14 9.38
CA CYS A 159 -8.28 -4.97 9.97
C CYS A 159 -7.62 -3.69 9.47
N SER A 160 -7.07 -2.87 10.36
CA SER A 160 -6.19 -1.76 10.00
C SER A 160 -4.75 -2.17 10.25
N PHE A 161 -3.97 -2.38 9.18
CA PHE A 161 -2.57 -2.76 9.23
C PHE A 161 -1.66 -1.53 9.22
N GLN A 162 -0.57 -1.56 9.99
CA GLN A 162 0.48 -0.53 9.97
C GLN A 162 1.67 -0.99 9.13
N LEU A 163 1.92 -0.26 8.04
CA LEU A 163 3.11 -0.49 7.21
C LEU A 163 4.40 -0.29 8.01
N PRO A 164 5.52 -0.94 7.63
CA PRO A 164 6.83 -0.63 8.21
C PRO A 164 7.10 0.87 8.24
N HIS A 165 7.79 1.35 9.27
CA HIS A 165 8.11 2.77 9.51
C HIS A 165 6.91 3.71 9.72
N HIS A 166 5.69 3.18 9.96
CA HIS A 166 4.48 3.95 10.21
C HIS A 166 3.79 3.55 11.54
N GLY A 167 2.98 4.44 12.08
CA GLY A 167 2.21 4.16 13.31
C GLY A 167 3.09 3.84 14.50
N ALA A 168 2.89 2.68 15.14
CA ALA A 168 3.71 2.18 16.24
C ALA A 168 5.11 1.71 15.80
N ARG A 169 5.32 1.57 14.49
CA ARG A 169 6.59 1.16 13.86
C ARG A 169 7.47 2.36 13.50
N ILE A 170 7.15 3.56 13.97
CA ILE A 170 7.94 4.77 13.77
C ILE A 170 9.21 4.65 14.58
N SER A 171 10.37 4.84 13.94
CA SER A 171 11.64 4.91 14.64
C SER A 171 11.65 6.08 15.63
N ALA A 172 11.99 5.80 16.88
CA ALA A 172 12.07 6.80 17.95
C ALA A 172 13.02 7.97 17.62
N GLU A 173 14.06 7.69 16.82
CA GLU A 173 15.08 8.68 16.41
C GLU A 173 14.57 9.65 15.35
N HIS A 174 13.55 9.27 14.54
CA HIS A 174 13.22 9.98 13.32
C HIS A 174 11.91 10.78 13.38
N GLY A 175 11.00 10.44 14.30
CA GLY A 175 9.65 11.00 14.32
C GLY A 175 8.82 10.66 13.07
N LYS A 176 7.53 11.04 13.04
CA LYS A 176 6.54 10.56 12.09
C LYS A 176 6.88 10.76 10.61
N VAL A 177 7.23 11.97 10.21
CA VAL A 177 7.45 12.30 8.79
C VAL A 177 8.74 11.67 8.26
N ARG A 178 9.82 11.75 9.04
CA ARG A 178 11.12 11.16 8.65
C ARG A 178 11.08 9.64 8.64
N SER A 179 10.37 9.02 9.57
CA SER A 179 10.20 7.58 9.60
C SER A 179 9.45 7.09 8.37
N SER A 180 8.35 7.74 7.99
CA SER A 180 7.64 7.41 6.74
C SER A 180 8.51 7.58 5.50
N ALA A 181 9.44 8.54 5.50
CA ALA A 181 10.41 8.72 4.44
C ALA A 181 11.47 7.61 4.39
N LEU A 182 11.65 6.82 5.45
CA LEU A 182 12.47 5.60 5.40
C LEU A 182 11.80 4.50 4.56
N PHE A 183 10.47 4.47 4.50
CA PHE A 183 9.74 3.55 3.63
C PHE A 183 9.84 3.97 2.16
N LEU A 184 9.47 5.20 1.82
CA LEU A 184 9.58 5.76 0.46
C LEU A 184 10.92 6.51 0.30
N SER A 185 12.01 5.81 0.50
CA SER A 185 13.36 6.36 0.34
C SER A 185 13.73 6.46 -1.14
N PRO A 186 14.45 7.52 -1.56
CA PRO A 186 15.09 7.54 -2.86
C PRO A 186 16.23 6.51 -2.98
N ASN A 187 16.65 5.91 -1.87
CA ASN A 187 17.60 4.80 -1.85
C ASN A 187 16.86 3.49 -2.19
N PRO A 188 17.14 2.86 -3.36
CA PRO A 188 16.44 1.65 -3.80
C PRO A 188 16.57 0.49 -2.82
N LEU A 189 17.73 0.32 -2.20
CA LEU A 189 17.98 -0.71 -1.21
C LEU A 189 16.94 -0.69 -0.09
N ARG A 190 16.71 0.49 0.50
CA ARG A 190 15.72 0.63 1.59
C ARG A 190 14.31 0.41 1.12
N MET A 191 13.96 1.01 -0.02
CA MET A 191 12.60 0.97 -0.52
C MET A 191 12.20 -0.44 -0.94
N ASN A 192 13.09 -1.17 -1.63
CA ASN A 192 12.87 -2.56 -2.01
C ASN A 192 12.63 -3.43 -0.77
N GLU A 193 13.50 -3.34 0.25
CA GLU A 193 13.35 -4.12 1.47
C GLU A 193 12.08 -3.74 2.27
N ALA A 194 11.69 -2.46 2.30
CA ALA A 194 10.47 -2.04 2.99
C ALA A 194 9.22 -2.66 2.36
N PHE A 195 9.16 -2.81 1.03
CA PHE A 195 8.06 -3.51 0.36
C PHE A 195 8.14 -5.02 0.57
N GLY A 196 9.32 -5.62 0.53
CA GLY A 196 9.51 -7.04 0.89
C GLY A 196 8.96 -7.34 2.26
N HIS A 197 9.33 -6.52 3.26
CA HIS A 197 8.86 -6.62 4.63
C HIS A 197 7.33 -6.44 4.76
N ALA A 198 6.78 -5.42 4.11
CA ALA A 198 5.34 -5.17 4.15
C ALA A 198 4.54 -6.36 3.62
N ILE A 199 4.96 -6.96 2.50
CA ILE A 199 4.29 -8.12 1.92
C ILE A 199 4.44 -9.35 2.80
N TYR A 200 5.62 -9.58 3.39
CA TYR A 200 5.84 -10.69 4.32
C TYR A 200 4.87 -10.62 5.50
N ASP A 201 4.79 -9.47 6.17
CA ASP A 201 3.91 -9.27 7.33
C ASP A 201 2.42 -9.37 6.96
N LEU A 202 2.01 -8.81 5.82
CA LEU A 202 0.63 -8.89 5.33
C LEU A 202 0.21 -10.34 5.03
N ARG A 203 1.10 -11.13 4.46
CA ARG A 203 0.86 -12.55 4.19
C ARG A 203 0.75 -13.34 5.50
N ALA A 204 1.59 -13.04 6.51
CA ALA A 204 1.49 -13.63 7.84
C ALA A 204 0.15 -13.27 8.52
N LEU A 205 -0.29 -12.00 8.41
CA LEU A 205 -1.61 -11.58 8.89
C LEU A 205 -2.73 -12.38 8.23
N ALA A 206 -2.70 -12.58 6.92
CA ALA A 206 -3.75 -13.34 6.22
C ALA A 206 -3.81 -14.79 6.70
N MET A 207 -2.67 -15.43 6.97
CA MET A 207 -2.63 -16.77 7.56
C MET A 207 -3.31 -16.79 8.93
N PHE A 208 -3.00 -15.83 9.80
CA PHE A 208 -3.65 -15.70 11.10
C PHE A 208 -5.17 -15.50 10.97
N LEU A 209 -5.62 -14.58 10.12
CA LEU A 209 -7.05 -14.33 9.93
C LEU A 209 -7.80 -15.58 9.46
N ARG A 210 -7.20 -16.35 8.56
CA ARG A 210 -7.78 -17.63 8.12
C ARG A 210 -7.81 -18.67 9.23
N SER A 211 -6.77 -18.77 10.06
CA SER A 211 -6.75 -19.67 11.24
C SER A 211 -7.83 -19.29 12.27
N ARG A 212 -8.26 -18.01 12.27
CA ARG A 212 -9.36 -17.51 13.10
C ARG A 212 -10.73 -17.64 12.44
N GLY A 213 -10.81 -18.29 11.28
CA GLY A 213 -12.04 -18.64 10.58
C GLY A 213 -12.52 -17.63 9.54
N SER A 214 -11.70 -16.62 9.15
CA SER A 214 -12.09 -15.75 8.04
C SER A 214 -12.23 -16.57 6.74
N GLU A 215 -13.45 -16.69 6.22
CA GLU A 215 -13.72 -17.44 4.98
C GLU A 215 -13.00 -16.81 3.78
N HIS A 216 -13.01 -15.48 3.74
CA HIS A 216 -12.34 -14.68 2.72
C HIS A 216 -11.50 -13.59 3.37
N VAL A 217 -10.29 -13.38 2.85
CA VAL A 217 -9.41 -12.29 3.24
C VAL A 217 -9.18 -11.41 2.01
N GLY A 218 -9.72 -10.19 2.05
CA GLY A 218 -9.51 -9.20 1.01
C GLY A 218 -8.60 -8.07 1.48
N VAL A 219 -8.11 -7.29 0.54
CA VAL A 219 -7.27 -6.11 0.82
C VAL A 219 -7.83 -4.86 0.16
N MET A 220 -7.80 -3.76 0.90
CA MET A 220 -8.17 -2.43 0.39
C MET A 220 -7.11 -1.43 0.82
N GLY A 221 -6.44 -0.79 -0.12
CA GLY A 221 -5.39 0.17 0.17
C GLY A 221 -5.50 1.45 -0.62
N MET A 222 -4.93 2.52 -0.08
CA MET A 222 -5.01 3.86 -0.66
C MET A 222 -3.62 4.45 -0.87
N SER A 223 -3.37 5.06 -2.05
CA SER A 223 -2.09 5.72 -2.35
C SER A 223 -0.92 4.71 -2.26
N LEU A 224 0.03 4.88 -1.34
CA LEU A 224 1.05 3.89 -0.98
C LEU A 224 0.41 2.53 -0.62
N GLY A 225 -0.69 2.55 0.14
CA GLY A 225 -1.44 1.33 0.45
C GLY A 225 -2.09 0.71 -0.79
N GLY A 226 -2.50 1.53 -1.77
CA GLY A 226 -3.01 1.07 -3.07
C GLY A 226 -1.94 0.33 -3.88
N TYR A 227 -0.72 0.86 -3.88
CA TYR A 227 0.45 0.17 -4.42
C TYR A 227 0.69 -1.17 -3.74
N THR A 228 0.75 -1.16 -2.39
CA THR A 228 0.98 -2.37 -1.59
C THR A 228 -0.12 -3.40 -1.81
N THR A 229 -1.37 -2.97 -1.99
CA THR A 229 -2.52 -3.81 -2.37
C THR A 229 -2.29 -4.50 -3.72
N ALA A 230 -1.88 -3.73 -4.73
CA ALA A 230 -1.61 -4.27 -6.06
C ALA A 230 -0.41 -5.23 -6.04
N LEU A 231 0.62 -4.90 -5.29
CA LEU A 231 1.79 -5.76 -5.11
C LEU A 231 1.42 -7.08 -4.42
N TRP A 232 0.65 -7.03 -3.32
CA TRP A 232 0.21 -8.25 -2.64
C TRP A 232 -0.63 -9.14 -3.55
N ALA A 233 -1.57 -8.57 -4.30
CA ALA A 233 -2.37 -9.29 -5.29
C ALA A 233 -1.56 -9.93 -6.43
N SER A 234 -0.32 -9.47 -6.66
CA SER A 234 0.61 -10.06 -7.65
C SER A 234 1.59 -11.08 -7.07
N THR A 235 1.66 -11.19 -5.74
CA THR A 235 2.63 -12.08 -5.06
C THR A 235 1.98 -13.34 -4.49
N ALA A 236 0.74 -13.27 -4.02
CA ALA A 236 0.02 -14.43 -3.48
C ALA A 236 -1.50 -14.26 -3.64
N GLY A 237 -2.13 -15.21 -4.30
CA GLY A 237 -3.57 -15.25 -4.57
C GLY A 237 -4.30 -16.33 -3.78
N VAL A 238 -5.50 -16.65 -4.26
CA VAL A 238 -6.39 -17.64 -3.66
C VAL A 238 -5.71 -19.02 -3.57
N GLY A 239 -5.75 -19.62 -2.38
CA GLY A 239 -5.16 -20.94 -2.12
C GLY A 239 -3.65 -20.93 -1.89
N GLU A 240 -3.00 -19.81 -2.05
CA GLU A 240 -1.57 -19.66 -1.76
C GLU A 240 -1.35 -19.17 -0.32
N VAL A 241 -0.19 -19.53 0.27
CA VAL A 241 0.16 -19.15 1.64
C VAL A 241 0.09 -17.62 1.79
N GLY A 242 -0.77 -17.14 2.69
CA GLY A 242 -0.96 -15.72 2.94
C GLY A 242 -1.53 -14.93 1.75
N GLY A 243 -2.22 -15.59 0.83
CA GLY A 243 -2.84 -14.94 -0.33
C GLY A 243 -4.16 -14.26 -0.01
N VAL A 244 -4.59 -13.37 -0.91
CA VAL A 244 -5.85 -12.62 -0.82
C VAL A 244 -6.88 -13.10 -1.83
N ASP A 245 -8.16 -12.96 -1.46
CA ASP A 245 -9.29 -13.37 -2.30
C ASP A 245 -9.76 -12.26 -3.23
N PHE A 246 -9.62 -10.99 -2.82
CA PHE A 246 -9.92 -9.82 -3.63
C PHE A 246 -9.04 -8.63 -3.25
N ALA A 247 -8.90 -7.68 -4.16
CA ALA A 247 -8.09 -6.49 -3.97
C ALA A 247 -8.79 -5.22 -4.49
N VAL A 248 -8.75 -4.16 -3.68
CA VAL A 248 -9.31 -2.84 -4.01
C VAL A 248 -8.19 -1.80 -3.90
N ALA A 249 -7.66 -1.37 -5.02
CA ALA A 249 -6.66 -0.31 -5.09
C ALA A 249 -7.34 1.05 -5.26
N MET A 250 -7.22 1.91 -4.24
CA MET A 250 -7.83 3.25 -4.23
C MET A 250 -6.78 4.31 -4.47
N ILE A 251 -7.04 5.24 -5.42
CA ILE A 251 -6.10 6.32 -5.76
C ILE A 251 -4.64 5.84 -5.71
N PRO A 252 -4.31 4.71 -6.37
CA PRO A 252 -3.05 4.03 -6.15
C PRO A 252 -1.86 4.82 -6.72
N ALA A 253 -0.71 4.78 -6.01
CA ALA A 253 0.57 4.81 -6.70
C ALA A 253 0.74 3.45 -7.38
N VAL A 254 1.44 3.37 -8.51
CA VAL A 254 1.63 2.10 -9.24
C VAL A 254 3.04 1.96 -9.79
N SER A 255 3.66 3.05 -10.22
CA SER A 255 5.04 3.07 -10.66
C SER A 255 5.81 4.18 -9.96
N PHE A 256 6.65 3.82 -9.00
CA PHE A 256 7.48 4.81 -8.30
C PHE A 256 8.55 5.42 -9.21
N GLY A 257 9.09 4.67 -10.15
CA GLY A 257 10.02 5.22 -11.15
C GLY A 257 9.38 6.37 -11.93
N HIS A 258 8.15 6.20 -12.43
CA HIS A 258 7.41 7.25 -13.11
C HIS A 258 7.06 8.41 -12.17
N LEU A 259 6.58 8.13 -10.96
CA LEU A 259 6.21 9.17 -9.99
C LEU A 259 7.40 10.02 -9.58
N MET A 260 8.54 9.41 -9.28
CA MET A 260 9.76 10.14 -8.93
C MET A 260 10.31 10.94 -10.12
N TRP A 261 10.20 10.40 -11.33
CA TRP A 261 10.65 11.07 -12.54
C TRP A 261 9.78 12.25 -12.94
N SER A 262 8.47 12.15 -12.84
CA SER A 262 7.52 13.21 -13.16
C SER A 262 7.34 14.26 -12.05
N SER A 263 7.72 13.91 -10.81
CA SER A 263 7.66 14.86 -9.69
C SER A 263 8.83 15.82 -9.73
N ASN A 264 8.58 17.09 -9.36
CA ASN A 264 9.63 18.09 -9.17
C ASN A 264 10.59 18.26 -10.35
N VAL A 265 10.08 18.30 -11.59
CA VAL A 265 10.86 18.40 -12.82
C VAL A 265 11.90 19.52 -12.75
N ASP A 266 11.57 20.64 -12.08
CA ASP A 266 12.46 21.81 -11.93
C ASP A 266 13.33 21.77 -10.67
N SER A 267 13.32 20.69 -9.90
CA SER A 267 14.12 20.61 -8.66
C SER A 267 15.63 20.51 -8.96
N PRO A 268 16.49 21.04 -8.08
CA PRO A 268 17.94 20.88 -8.20
C PRO A 268 18.34 19.39 -8.22
N GLN A 269 17.68 18.57 -7.42
CA GLN A 269 17.91 17.12 -7.33
C GLN A 269 17.64 16.44 -8.68
N ARG A 270 16.51 16.78 -9.34
CA ARG A 270 16.15 16.23 -10.63
C ARG A 270 17.15 16.63 -11.72
N ARG A 271 17.55 17.91 -11.73
CA ARG A 271 18.56 18.40 -12.67
C ARG A 271 19.91 17.72 -12.49
N ARG A 272 20.32 17.49 -11.23
CA ARG A 272 21.55 16.75 -10.93
C ARG A 272 21.45 15.31 -11.39
N ALA A 273 20.36 14.59 -11.05
CA ALA A 273 20.16 13.22 -11.48
C ALA A 273 20.24 13.06 -13.01
N VAL A 274 19.62 13.99 -13.77
CA VAL A 274 19.73 14.01 -15.24
C VAL A 274 21.17 14.24 -15.70
N LYS A 275 21.89 15.18 -15.08
CA LYS A 275 23.31 15.45 -15.40
C LYS A 275 24.19 14.23 -15.13
N ASP A 276 23.87 13.47 -14.08
CA ASP A 276 24.56 12.23 -13.70
C ASP A 276 24.12 11.03 -14.55
N GLY A 277 23.27 11.23 -15.56
CA GLY A 277 22.84 10.18 -16.50
C GLY A 277 21.76 9.25 -15.96
N VAL A 278 21.05 9.64 -14.91
CA VAL A 278 19.85 8.91 -14.43
C VAL A 278 18.71 9.13 -15.41
N THR A 279 18.02 8.06 -15.79
CA THR A 279 16.84 8.08 -16.65
C THR A 279 15.61 7.56 -15.91
N GLN A 280 14.43 7.77 -16.49
CA GLN A 280 13.17 7.20 -15.95
C GLN A 280 13.20 5.67 -15.96
N GLU A 281 13.70 5.09 -17.06
CA GLU A 281 13.81 3.64 -17.23
C GLU A 281 14.69 3.04 -16.13
N LEU A 282 15.82 3.67 -15.83
CA LEU A 282 16.71 3.20 -14.77
C LEU A 282 16.03 3.22 -13.39
N LEU A 283 15.22 4.24 -13.11
CA LEU A 283 14.41 4.26 -11.87
C LEU A 283 13.33 3.18 -11.87
N VAL A 284 12.69 2.94 -13.00
CA VAL A 284 11.71 1.84 -13.14
C VAL A 284 12.39 0.50 -12.89
N ASP A 285 13.57 0.27 -13.45
CA ASP A 285 14.35 -0.96 -13.28
C ASP A 285 14.82 -1.16 -11.84
N ALA A 286 15.28 -0.10 -11.17
CA ALA A 286 15.74 -0.17 -9.78
C ALA A 286 14.62 -0.56 -8.79
N PHE A 287 13.35 -0.29 -9.14
CA PHE A 287 12.17 -0.65 -8.35
C PHE A 287 11.35 -1.81 -8.95
N ALA A 288 11.85 -2.46 -9.99
CA ALA A 288 11.11 -3.52 -10.70
C ALA A 288 10.78 -4.71 -9.80
N VAL A 289 11.68 -5.07 -8.87
CA VAL A 289 11.50 -6.23 -7.98
C VAL A 289 10.22 -6.16 -7.15
N HIS A 290 9.78 -4.98 -6.74
CA HIS A 290 8.54 -4.81 -6.02
C HIS A 290 7.43 -4.14 -6.85
N SER A 291 7.65 -3.85 -8.13
CA SER A 291 6.61 -3.26 -8.97
C SER A 291 5.45 -4.26 -9.18
N PRO A 292 4.19 -3.86 -8.91
CA PRO A 292 3.04 -4.71 -9.22
C PRO A 292 2.86 -4.94 -10.73
N LEU A 293 3.49 -4.12 -11.57
CA LEU A 293 3.38 -4.19 -13.03
C LEU A 293 4.34 -5.22 -13.67
N THR A 294 5.30 -5.74 -12.93
CA THR A 294 6.25 -6.74 -13.44
C THR A 294 5.73 -8.18 -13.33
N ARG A 295 4.52 -8.37 -12.81
CA ARG A 295 3.93 -9.68 -12.56
C ARG A 295 2.45 -9.68 -12.86
N GLU A 296 1.95 -10.80 -13.38
CA GLU A 296 0.52 -11.00 -13.52
C GLU A 296 -0.16 -11.07 -12.14
N PRO A 297 -1.34 -10.45 -11.98
CA PRO A 297 -2.12 -10.58 -10.76
C PRO A 297 -2.54 -12.04 -10.52
N ARG A 298 -2.39 -12.51 -9.27
CA ARG A 298 -2.67 -13.89 -8.87
C ARG A 298 -4.10 -14.11 -8.36
N ILE A 299 -4.95 -13.12 -8.48
CA ILE A 299 -6.38 -13.19 -8.17
C ILE A 299 -7.21 -13.05 -9.44
N ALA A 300 -8.42 -13.61 -9.47
CA ALA A 300 -9.28 -13.57 -10.63
C ALA A 300 -9.66 -12.12 -11.02
N ARG A 301 -9.90 -11.92 -12.33
CA ARG A 301 -10.19 -10.60 -12.89
C ARG A 301 -11.36 -9.89 -12.20
N ASP A 302 -12.44 -10.60 -11.95
CA ASP A 302 -13.68 -10.10 -11.32
C ASP A 302 -13.52 -9.73 -9.84
N ARG A 303 -12.39 -10.07 -9.22
CA ARG A 303 -12.02 -9.78 -7.84
C ARG A 303 -11.02 -8.63 -7.67
N ARG A 304 -10.69 -7.92 -8.76
CA ARG A 304 -9.76 -6.78 -8.80
C ARG A 304 -10.56 -5.51 -9.05
N PHE A 305 -10.32 -4.48 -8.23
CA PHE A 305 -11.04 -3.22 -8.31
C PHE A 305 -10.07 -2.04 -8.23
N VAL A 306 -10.22 -1.07 -9.13
CA VAL A 306 -9.44 0.17 -9.14
C VAL A 306 -10.40 1.34 -8.97
N ILE A 307 -10.17 2.16 -7.93
CA ILE A 307 -10.98 3.34 -7.63
C ILE A 307 -10.07 4.57 -7.68
N ALA A 308 -10.43 5.61 -8.42
CA ALA A 308 -9.61 6.80 -8.53
C ALA A 308 -10.41 8.10 -8.63
N GLY A 309 -9.78 9.20 -8.20
CA GLY A 309 -10.33 10.55 -8.26
C GLY A 309 -9.91 11.28 -9.53
N ARG A 310 -10.86 11.89 -10.24
CA ARG A 310 -10.56 12.73 -11.42
C ARG A 310 -9.72 13.96 -11.10
N GLY A 311 -9.82 14.44 -9.86
CA GLY A 311 -9.07 15.58 -9.33
C GLY A 311 -7.75 15.21 -8.67
N ASP A 312 -7.32 13.94 -8.64
CA ASP A 312 -6.07 13.51 -8.01
C ASP A 312 -4.86 14.20 -8.66
N ARG A 313 -4.03 14.85 -7.85
CA ARG A 313 -2.79 15.53 -8.27
C ARG A 313 -1.60 15.15 -7.40
N ILE A 314 -1.73 14.07 -6.63
CA ILE A 314 -0.64 13.49 -5.84
C ILE A 314 -0.09 12.27 -6.56
N THR A 315 -0.91 11.26 -6.83
CA THR A 315 -0.51 10.11 -7.65
C THR A 315 -0.86 10.31 -9.13
N GLY A 316 -1.93 11.03 -9.41
CA GLY A 316 -2.43 11.28 -10.76
C GLY A 316 -3.40 10.19 -11.26
N PRO A 317 -4.39 10.56 -12.09
CA PRO A 317 -5.29 9.62 -12.73
C PRO A 317 -4.59 8.54 -13.54
N GLU A 318 -3.45 8.87 -14.13
CA GLU A 318 -2.64 8.01 -15.00
C GLU A 318 -2.17 6.74 -14.27
N GLN A 319 -1.86 6.85 -12.99
CA GLN A 319 -1.43 5.68 -12.20
C GLN A 319 -2.57 4.65 -12.06
N ALA A 320 -3.80 5.13 -11.87
CA ALA A 320 -4.96 4.26 -11.81
C ALA A 320 -5.29 3.63 -13.17
N GLU A 321 -5.11 4.38 -14.27
CA GLU A 321 -5.31 3.88 -15.64
C GLU A 321 -4.30 2.80 -15.98
N ILE A 322 -3.01 3.00 -15.65
CA ILE A 322 -1.95 2.00 -15.84
C ILE A 322 -2.30 0.71 -15.08
N LEU A 323 -2.71 0.81 -13.81
CA LEU A 323 -3.09 -0.37 -13.03
C LEU A 323 -4.32 -1.06 -13.59
N ALA A 324 -5.33 -0.30 -13.98
CA ALA A 324 -6.57 -0.83 -14.54
C ALA A 324 -6.31 -1.58 -15.85
N GLN A 325 -5.47 -1.04 -16.73
CA GLN A 325 -5.02 -1.71 -17.93
C GLN A 325 -4.29 -3.02 -17.61
N HIS A 326 -3.32 -2.99 -16.69
CA HIS A 326 -2.57 -4.18 -16.25
C HIS A 326 -3.47 -5.24 -15.61
N TRP A 327 -4.52 -4.82 -14.90
CA TRP A 327 -5.48 -5.72 -14.26
C TRP A 327 -6.62 -6.18 -15.17
N ASP A 328 -6.65 -5.70 -16.40
CA ASP A 328 -7.77 -5.88 -17.34
C ASP A 328 -9.11 -5.48 -16.70
N ARG A 329 -9.14 -4.27 -16.10
CA ARG A 329 -10.30 -3.71 -15.42
C ARG A 329 -10.52 -2.27 -15.85
N GLU A 330 -11.73 -1.75 -15.58
CA GLU A 330 -12.04 -0.34 -15.69
C GLU A 330 -11.82 0.38 -14.36
N VAL A 331 -11.43 1.66 -14.44
CA VAL A 331 -11.34 2.52 -13.25
C VAL A 331 -12.73 2.97 -12.84
N MET A 332 -13.05 2.75 -11.57
CA MET A 332 -14.25 3.31 -10.94
C MET A 332 -13.96 4.75 -10.50
N TRP A 333 -14.34 5.71 -11.34
CA TRP A 333 -14.04 7.12 -11.13
C TRP A 333 -14.98 7.79 -10.12
N PHE A 334 -14.41 8.66 -9.27
CA PHE A 334 -15.15 9.63 -8.50
C PHE A 334 -14.68 11.08 -8.78
N ASP A 335 -15.48 12.08 -8.39
CA ASP A 335 -15.25 13.47 -8.78
C ASP A 335 -14.18 14.19 -7.95
N GLY A 336 -13.82 13.65 -6.75
CA GLY A 336 -12.85 14.24 -5.85
C GLY A 336 -11.39 14.06 -6.28
N GLY A 337 -10.48 14.51 -5.38
CA GLY A 337 -9.03 14.34 -5.51
C GLY A 337 -8.46 13.26 -4.58
N HIS A 338 -7.15 13.33 -4.37
CA HIS A 338 -6.43 12.38 -3.52
C HIS A 338 -6.81 12.50 -2.04
N LEU A 339 -6.84 13.72 -1.53
CA LEU A 339 -7.15 14.00 -0.12
C LEU A 339 -8.66 14.17 0.09
N ALA A 340 -9.30 15.00 -0.72
CA ALA A 340 -10.73 15.24 -0.63
C ALA A 340 -11.48 14.31 -1.60
N GLN A 341 -11.77 13.09 -1.15
CA GLN A 341 -12.34 11.99 -1.95
C GLN A 341 -13.87 12.10 -2.10
N ILE A 342 -14.33 13.25 -2.60
CA ILE A 342 -15.76 13.56 -2.77
C ILE A 342 -16.35 12.65 -3.87
N GLY A 343 -17.46 11.99 -3.56
CA GLY A 343 -18.18 11.13 -4.52
C GLY A 343 -17.74 9.67 -4.55
N ARG A 344 -16.74 9.25 -3.78
CA ARG A 344 -16.24 7.84 -3.80
C ARG A 344 -17.26 6.80 -3.32
N GLY A 345 -18.33 7.21 -2.63
CA GLY A 345 -19.30 6.28 -2.04
C GLY A 345 -19.97 5.36 -3.07
N ASP A 346 -20.21 5.82 -4.30
CA ASP A 346 -20.80 5.01 -5.37
C ASP A 346 -19.85 3.86 -5.79
N ALA A 347 -18.55 4.15 -5.91
CA ALA A 347 -17.54 3.14 -6.21
C ALA A 347 -17.47 2.06 -5.12
N LEU A 348 -17.46 2.47 -3.83
CA LEU A 348 -17.45 1.52 -2.71
C LEU A 348 -18.71 0.66 -2.66
N ARG A 349 -19.90 1.23 -2.95
CA ARG A 349 -21.14 0.46 -3.07
C ARG A 349 -21.10 -0.53 -4.23
N SER A 350 -20.48 -0.17 -5.33
CA SER A 350 -20.31 -1.06 -6.49
C SER A 350 -19.36 -2.21 -6.18
N VAL A 351 -18.24 -1.95 -5.50
CA VAL A 351 -17.34 -3.00 -5.01
C VAL A 351 -18.10 -3.97 -4.10
N ARG A 352 -18.83 -3.48 -3.09
CA ARG A 352 -19.60 -4.34 -2.19
C ARG A 352 -20.58 -5.23 -2.95
N ARG A 353 -21.37 -4.65 -3.89
CA ARG A 353 -22.31 -5.44 -4.70
C ARG A 353 -21.62 -6.51 -5.52
N ALA A 354 -20.44 -6.22 -6.07
CA ALA A 354 -19.66 -7.21 -6.81
C ALA A 354 -19.18 -8.34 -5.88
N LEU A 355 -18.70 -8.01 -4.68
CA LEU A 355 -18.29 -9.02 -3.69
C LEU A 355 -19.47 -9.86 -3.20
N ASP A 356 -20.66 -9.27 -3.02
CA ASP A 356 -21.89 -9.99 -2.69
C ASP A 356 -22.26 -10.99 -3.80
N ALA A 357 -22.18 -10.57 -5.07
CA ALA A 357 -22.46 -11.41 -6.21
C ALA A 357 -21.46 -12.58 -6.38
N LEU A 358 -20.22 -12.38 -5.92
CA LEU A 358 -19.18 -13.41 -5.89
C LEU A 358 -19.28 -14.35 -4.67
N GLY A 359 -20.28 -14.17 -3.81
CA GLY A 359 -20.46 -14.97 -2.59
C GLY A 359 -19.46 -14.66 -1.49
N MET A 360 -18.80 -13.50 -1.56
CA MET A 360 -17.80 -13.05 -0.58
C MET A 360 -18.40 -12.16 0.51
N ALA A 361 -19.72 -12.13 0.65
CA ALA A 361 -20.43 -11.50 1.75
C ALA A 361 -20.73 -12.51 2.85
N ASN A 362 -21.03 -12.02 4.04
CA ASN A 362 -21.44 -12.88 5.17
C ASN A 362 -22.80 -13.55 4.89
N LYS A 363 -22.80 -14.86 4.68
CA LYS A 363 -24.00 -15.68 4.38
C LYS A 363 -25.03 -15.73 5.53
N LYS A 364 -24.69 -15.30 6.75
CA LYS A 364 -25.57 -15.37 7.93
C LYS A 364 -26.59 -14.23 8.01
N ARG A 365 -26.73 -13.38 6.99
CA ARG A 365 -27.72 -12.31 6.89
C ARG A 365 -28.67 -12.41 5.68
N ALA A 366 -28.73 -13.58 5.05
CA ALA A 366 -29.79 -13.88 4.08
C ALA A 366 -31.05 -14.42 4.77
#